data_fc5ea1d401c51d403e20551f160a3344
#
_entry.id   fc5ea1d401c51d403e20551f160a3344
#
_cell.length_a   1.000
_cell.length_b   1.000
_cell.length_c   1.000
_cell.angle_alpha   90.00
_cell.angle_beta   90.00
_cell.angle_gamma   90.00
#
_symmetry.space_group_name_H-M   'P 1'
#
loop_
_entity.id
_entity.type
_entity.pdbx_description
1 polymer ?
#
loop_
_entity_poly.entity_id
_entity_poly.type
_entity_poly.pdbx_seq_one_letter_code
_entity_poly.pdbx_strand_id
1 'polypeptide(L)'
;ERVAAEDAENDVKLGTPWRFGYSHSVDLGLEDGTWTVLENGDRVWRMLISSPGAISLNFIFDDFFMPEGGSLYLYSDDREDLLGEYTSIQNQDNRMLGTWLVYGDKVWLEYYEPQNVYGMGSINISNITHGYRNADKRPQEKGLNDSGDCMLDVDCNVGDDWQAQKEHNKRAVA
;
A
#
# COMPACT_ATOMS: atom_id res chain seq x y z
N GLU A 1 13.53 -16.31 11.98
CA GLU A 1 15.00 -16.48 11.95
C GLU A 1 15.56 -16.50 10.52
N ARG A 2 15.03 -17.34 9.59
CA ARG A 2 15.51 -17.42 8.19
C ARG A 2 15.39 -16.07 7.46
N VAL A 3 14.24 -15.40 7.56
CA VAL A 3 13.98 -14.10 6.90
C VAL A 3 14.94 -13.02 7.40
N ALA A 4 15.21 -12.98 8.71
CA ALA A 4 16.14 -12.00 9.29
C ALA A 4 17.59 -12.20 8.82
N ALA A 5 18.01 -13.45 8.61
CA ALA A 5 19.34 -13.74 8.07
C ALA A 5 19.46 -13.34 6.58
N GLU A 6 18.43 -13.64 5.78
CA GLU A 6 18.35 -13.20 4.38
C GLU A 6 18.34 -11.67 4.26
N ASP A 7 17.63 -10.98 5.16
CA ASP A 7 17.58 -9.53 5.17
C ASP A 7 18.94 -8.91 5.52
N ALA A 8 19.62 -9.44 6.55
CA ALA A 8 20.95 -8.96 6.92
C ALA A 8 21.97 -9.10 5.77
N GLU A 9 21.83 -10.17 4.96
CA GLU A 9 22.66 -10.37 3.77
C GLU A 9 22.25 -9.40 2.63
N ASN A 10 20.98 -9.19 2.42
CA ASN A 10 20.45 -8.37 1.33
C ASN A 10 20.60 -6.86 1.59
N ASP A 11 20.48 -6.43 2.84
CA ASP A 11 20.57 -5.01 3.22
C ASP A 11 21.96 -4.40 2.92
N VAL A 12 23.00 -5.22 2.85
CA VAL A 12 24.37 -4.78 2.52
C VAL A 12 24.70 -4.89 1.03
N LYS A 13 23.83 -5.53 0.23
CA LYS A 13 24.03 -5.66 -1.22
C LYS A 13 23.50 -4.44 -1.96
N LEU A 14 24.39 -3.74 -2.68
CA LEU A 14 23.99 -2.67 -3.60
C LEU A 14 23.01 -3.19 -4.66
N GLY A 15 21.88 -2.46 -4.83
CA GLY A 15 20.88 -2.79 -5.85
C GLY A 15 19.83 -3.81 -5.45
N THR A 16 19.89 -4.37 -4.25
CA THR A 16 18.82 -5.23 -3.73
C THR A 16 17.71 -4.35 -3.10
N PRO A 17 16.43 -4.53 -3.48
CA PRO A 17 15.34 -3.80 -2.84
C PRO A 17 15.26 -4.12 -1.35
N TRP A 18 15.15 -3.08 -0.53
CA TRP A 18 14.94 -3.24 0.90
C TRP A 18 13.56 -3.83 1.16
N ARG A 19 13.51 -4.97 1.87
CA ARG A 19 12.29 -5.68 2.19
C ARG A 19 11.78 -5.27 3.56
N PHE A 20 10.57 -4.75 3.65
CA PHE A 20 9.92 -4.38 4.91
C PHE A 20 8.91 -5.41 5.41
N GLY A 21 8.46 -6.30 4.55
CA GLY A 21 7.40 -7.25 4.85
C GLY A 21 7.49 -8.54 4.03
N TYR A 22 6.65 -9.47 4.38
CA TYR A 22 6.47 -10.74 3.69
C TYR A 22 5.01 -10.89 3.26
N SER A 23 4.78 -11.19 1.98
CA SER A 23 3.44 -11.33 1.42
C SER A 23 2.95 -12.78 1.54
N HIS A 24 1.72 -12.93 2.00
CA HIS A 24 0.97 -14.17 2.04
C HIS A 24 -0.11 -14.13 0.96
N SER A 25 -0.16 -15.15 0.11
CA SER A 25 -1.27 -15.32 -0.81
C SER A 25 -2.48 -15.87 -0.06
N VAL A 26 -3.62 -15.25 -0.30
CA VAL A 26 -4.92 -15.60 0.30
C VAL A 26 -5.99 -15.55 -0.81
N ASP A 27 -7.19 -15.94 -0.47
CA ASP A 27 -8.37 -15.81 -1.33
C ASP A 27 -9.53 -15.49 -0.37
N LEU A 28 -9.77 -14.19 -0.15
CA LEU A 28 -10.74 -13.71 0.82
C LEU A 28 -11.68 -12.69 0.18
N GLY A 29 -12.95 -13.05 0.12
CA GLY A 29 -13.98 -12.27 -0.53
C GLY A 29 -15.07 -11.75 0.42
N LEU A 30 -16.15 -11.24 -0.17
CA LEU A 30 -17.29 -10.73 0.58
C LEU A 30 -18.04 -11.82 1.37
N GLU A 31 -17.85 -13.09 1.03
CA GLU A 31 -18.38 -14.25 1.75
C GLU A 31 -17.67 -14.54 3.07
N ASP A 32 -16.43 -14.07 3.24
CA ASP A 32 -15.60 -14.33 4.42
C ASP A 32 -15.83 -13.32 5.56
N GLY A 33 -16.56 -12.26 5.30
CA GLY A 33 -16.90 -11.24 6.29
C GLY A 33 -18.36 -11.28 6.74
N THR A 34 -18.76 -10.29 7.51
CA THR A 34 -20.10 -10.19 8.10
C THR A 34 -20.84 -8.99 7.55
N TRP A 35 -22.03 -9.22 7.04
CA TRP A 35 -22.97 -8.19 6.60
C TRP A 35 -23.92 -7.77 7.72
N THR A 36 -24.13 -6.47 7.85
CA THR A 36 -25.12 -5.86 8.72
C THR A 36 -26.03 -4.94 7.90
N VAL A 37 -27.34 -5.15 7.94
CA VAL A 37 -28.30 -4.26 7.30
C VAL A 37 -28.65 -3.12 8.25
N LEU A 38 -28.62 -1.88 7.74
CA LEU A 38 -28.92 -0.67 8.48
C LEU A 38 -30.42 -0.35 8.41
N GLU A 39 -30.90 0.53 9.29
CA GLU A 39 -32.33 0.92 9.37
C GLU A 39 -32.84 1.56 8.07
N ASN A 40 -32.00 2.24 7.31
CA ASN A 40 -32.33 2.85 6.02
C ASN A 40 -32.34 1.86 4.84
N GLY A 41 -32.05 0.59 5.10
CA GLY A 41 -31.96 -0.46 4.09
C GLY A 41 -30.59 -0.63 3.45
N ASP A 42 -29.62 0.24 3.68
CA ASP A 42 -28.25 0.05 3.24
C ASP A 42 -27.58 -1.07 4.05
N ARG A 43 -26.40 -1.48 3.67
CA ARG A 43 -25.67 -2.51 4.42
C ARG A 43 -24.18 -2.20 4.55
N VAL A 44 -23.60 -2.75 5.62
CA VAL A 44 -22.16 -2.66 5.89
C VAL A 44 -21.60 -4.07 6.03
N TRP A 45 -20.54 -4.32 5.30
CA TRP A 45 -19.73 -5.53 5.43
C TRP A 45 -18.48 -5.23 6.23
N ARG A 46 -18.09 -6.16 7.11
CA ARG A 46 -16.90 -6.04 7.92
C ARG A 46 -16.14 -7.33 7.97
N MET A 47 -14.81 -7.22 7.89
CA MET A 47 -13.88 -8.32 8.10
C MET A 47 -12.69 -7.84 8.91
N LEU A 48 -12.27 -8.64 9.89
CA LEU A 48 -11.05 -8.41 10.66
C LEU A 48 -9.94 -9.32 10.14
N ILE A 49 -8.83 -8.72 9.73
CA ILE A 49 -7.59 -9.43 9.42
C ILE A 49 -6.64 -9.26 10.59
N SER A 50 -6.13 -10.38 11.11
CA SER A 50 -5.15 -10.40 12.21
C SER A 50 -3.89 -11.14 11.78
N SER A 51 -2.74 -10.48 11.92
CA SER A 51 -1.43 -11.04 11.64
C SER A 51 -0.49 -10.75 12.82
N PRO A 52 -0.50 -11.59 13.87
CA PRO A 52 0.19 -11.33 15.12
C PRO A 52 1.67 -11.01 14.94
N GLY A 53 2.12 -9.91 15.54
CA GLY A 53 3.49 -9.43 15.45
C GLY A 53 3.82 -8.57 14.22
N ALA A 54 2.85 -8.32 13.35
CA ALA A 54 3.01 -7.34 12.28
C ALA A 54 3.11 -5.92 12.87
N ILE A 55 3.99 -5.11 12.27
CA ILE A 55 4.07 -3.66 12.51
C ILE A 55 3.04 -2.94 11.65
N SER A 56 2.80 -3.49 10.44
CA SER A 56 1.82 -2.96 9.49
C SER A 56 1.29 -4.06 8.59
N LEU A 57 0.12 -3.84 8.03
CA LEU A 57 -0.48 -4.67 6.99
C LEU A 57 -0.77 -3.83 5.75
N ASN A 58 -0.60 -4.41 4.56
CA ASN A 58 -1.16 -3.86 3.34
C ASN A 58 -1.73 -4.97 2.47
N PHE A 59 -2.63 -4.59 1.56
CA PHE A 59 -3.49 -5.52 0.85
C PHE A 59 -3.37 -5.32 -0.66
N ILE A 60 -3.45 -6.43 -1.40
CA ILE A 60 -3.66 -6.42 -2.84
C ILE A 60 -4.99 -7.11 -3.10
N PHE A 61 -5.88 -6.38 -3.72
CA PHE A 61 -7.13 -6.87 -4.26
C PHE A 61 -6.92 -7.21 -5.74
N ASP A 62 -7.28 -8.40 -6.16
CA ASP A 62 -7.27 -8.83 -7.56
C ASP A 62 -8.65 -8.76 -8.21
N ASP A 63 -9.69 -8.60 -7.39
CA ASP A 63 -11.02 -8.22 -7.83
C ASP A 63 -11.56 -7.11 -6.94
N PHE A 64 -11.46 -5.86 -7.41
CA PHE A 64 -11.98 -4.68 -6.74
C PHE A 64 -12.90 -3.92 -7.71
N PHE A 65 -14.15 -3.82 -7.31
CA PHE A 65 -15.12 -2.96 -7.98
C PHE A 65 -16.05 -2.33 -6.97
N MET A 66 -16.08 -1.02 -6.93
CA MET A 66 -16.94 -0.26 -6.04
C MET A 66 -18.06 0.39 -6.86
N PRO A 67 -19.34 0.09 -6.56
CA PRO A 67 -20.47 0.77 -7.19
C PRO A 67 -20.55 2.23 -6.75
N GLU A 68 -21.26 3.04 -7.52
CA GLU A 68 -21.48 4.45 -7.15
C GLU A 68 -22.21 4.57 -5.82
N GLY A 69 -21.69 5.39 -4.92
CA GLY A 69 -22.17 5.55 -3.54
C GLY A 69 -21.67 4.49 -2.56
N GLY A 70 -21.00 3.44 -3.05
CA GLY A 70 -20.28 2.49 -2.19
C GLY A 70 -18.91 3.01 -1.76
N SER A 71 -18.43 2.55 -0.60
CA SER A 71 -17.13 2.96 -0.09
C SER A 71 -16.47 1.88 0.76
N LEU A 72 -15.15 1.72 0.63
CA LEU A 72 -14.33 0.83 1.44
C LEU A 72 -13.35 1.63 2.28
N TYR A 73 -13.26 1.29 3.56
CA TYR A 73 -12.28 1.78 4.51
C TYR A 73 -11.47 0.62 5.09
N LEU A 74 -10.19 0.89 5.39
CA LEU A 74 -9.31 0.00 6.13
C LEU A 74 -8.78 0.77 7.32
N TYR A 75 -8.90 0.22 8.52
CA TYR A 75 -8.43 0.90 9.72
C TYR A 75 -7.87 -0.07 10.76
N SER A 76 -6.93 0.42 11.56
CA SER A 76 -6.36 -0.31 12.69
C SER A 76 -7.41 -0.60 13.77
N ASP A 77 -7.20 -1.67 14.54
CA ASP A 77 -8.13 -2.07 15.61
C ASP A 77 -8.31 -0.99 16.70
N ASP A 78 -7.27 -0.19 16.95
CA ASP A 78 -7.29 0.98 17.83
C ASP A 78 -7.86 2.25 17.19
N ARG A 79 -8.11 2.22 15.86
CA ARG A 79 -8.61 3.32 15.03
C ARG A 79 -7.69 4.56 14.97
N GLU A 80 -6.41 4.37 15.23
CA GLU A 80 -5.43 5.45 15.11
C GLU A 80 -4.96 5.63 13.66
N ASP A 81 -5.09 4.59 12.81
CA ASP A 81 -4.70 4.62 11.41
C ASP A 81 -5.87 4.23 10.50
N LEU A 82 -6.08 5.00 9.43
CA LEU A 82 -7.21 4.86 8.52
C LEU A 82 -6.76 5.09 7.07
N LEU A 83 -7.13 4.16 6.19
CA LEU A 83 -7.05 4.31 4.74
C LEU A 83 -8.45 4.33 4.13
N GLY A 84 -8.62 5.13 3.11
CA GLY A 84 -9.86 5.33 2.39
C GLY A 84 -10.18 6.83 2.34
N GLU A 85 -11.22 7.15 1.81
CA GLU A 85 -12.32 6.41 1.22
C GLU A 85 -11.91 5.83 -0.15
N TYR A 86 -12.05 4.52 -0.36
CA TYR A 86 -11.96 3.89 -1.68
C TYR A 86 -13.37 3.79 -2.26
N THR A 87 -13.60 4.46 -3.39
CA THR A 87 -14.90 4.59 -4.05
C THR A 87 -14.84 4.10 -5.50
N SER A 88 -15.87 4.36 -6.28
CA SER A 88 -15.86 4.08 -7.73
C SER A 88 -14.75 4.80 -8.50
N ILE A 89 -14.14 5.84 -7.92
CA ILE A 89 -13.01 6.57 -8.52
C ILE A 89 -11.76 5.69 -8.64
N GLN A 90 -11.58 4.75 -7.71
CA GLN A 90 -10.46 3.82 -7.72
C GLN A 90 -10.68 2.59 -8.60
N ASN A 91 -11.84 2.43 -9.21
CA ASN A 91 -12.09 1.34 -10.14
C ASN A 91 -11.14 1.43 -11.35
N GLN A 92 -10.55 0.30 -11.70
CA GLN A 92 -9.66 0.17 -12.85
C GLN A 92 -10.14 -0.97 -13.75
N ASP A 93 -9.78 -0.93 -15.03
CA ASP A 93 -10.17 -1.96 -16.02
C ASP A 93 -9.66 -3.35 -15.64
N ASN A 94 -8.50 -3.43 -15.01
CA ASN A 94 -7.90 -4.68 -14.52
C ASN A 94 -8.45 -5.14 -13.17
N ARG A 95 -9.35 -4.36 -12.56
CA ARG A 95 -9.98 -4.61 -11.24
C ARG A 95 -9.01 -4.82 -10.09
N MET A 96 -7.77 -4.36 -10.22
CA MET A 96 -6.77 -4.47 -9.16
C MET A 96 -6.71 -3.20 -8.32
N LEU A 97 -6.54 -3.37 -7.01
CA LEU A 97 -6.25 -2.29 -6.08
C LEU A 97 -5.15 -2.72 -5.09
N GLY A 98 -4.11 -1.90 -4.97
CA GLY A 98 -3.12 -2.01 -3.90
C GLY A 98 -3.32 -0.92 -2.86
N THR A 99 -3.29 -1.27 -1.59
CA THR A 99 -3.41 -0.28 -0.52
C THR A 99 -2.03 0.20 -0.05
N TRP A 100 -2.00 1.32 0.62
CA TRP A 100 -0.87 1.70 1.46
C TRP A 100 -0.84 0.85 2.75
N LEU A 101 0.10 1.12 3.63
CA LEU A 101 0.23 0.43 4.91
C LEU A 101 -0.82 0.93 5.90
N VAL A 102 -1.44 0.02 6.65
CA VAL A 102 -2.14 0.30 7.91
C VAL A 102 -1.28 -0.23 9.05
N TYR A 103 -0.93 0.62 10.00
CA TYR A 103 -0.08 0.24 11.13
C TYR A 103 -0.88 -0.60 12.15
N GLY A 104 -0.19 -1.60 12.70
CA GLY A 104 -0.77 -2.57 13.63
C GLY A 104 -0.80 -4.00 13.07
N ASP A 105 -1.15 -4.93 13.94
CA ASP A 105 -1.25 -6.36 13.65
C ASP A 105 -2.68 -6.83 13.39
N LYS A 106 -3.65 -5.89 13.49
CA LYS A 106 -5.08 -6.12 13.23
C LYS A 106 -5.65 -4.96 12.44
N VAL A 107 -6.27 -5.29 11.31
CA VAL A 107 -6.90 -4.31 10.42
C VAL A 107 -8.33 -4.73 10.14
N TRP A 108 -9.24 -3.82 10.35
CA TRP A 108 -10.62 -3.92 9.92
C TRP A 108 -10.76 -3.42 8.49
N LEU A 109 -11.49 -4.19 7.69
CA LEU A 109 -12.03 -3.75 6.40
C LEU A 109 -13.52 -3.51 6.59
N GLU A 110 -13.99 -2.33 6.15
CA GLU A 110 -15.40 -1.94 6.24
C GLU A 110 -15.89 -1.43 4.88
N TYR A 111 -16.83 -2.15 4.29
CA TYR A 111 -17.44 -1.80 3.02
C TYR A 111 -18.90 -1.38 3.25
N TYR A 112 -19.22 -0.15 2.90
CA TYR A 112 -20.58 0.38 2.88
C TYR A 112 -21.20 0.20 1.49
N GLU A 113 -22.39 -0.35 1.42
CA GLU A 113 -23.12 -0.58 0.18
C GLU A 113 -24.55 -0.04 0.29
N PRO A 114 -24.91 0.99 -0.51
CA PRO A 114 -26.27 1.50 -0.59
C PRO A 114 -27.25 0.47 -1.13
N GLN A 115 -28.51 0.53 -0.67
CA GLN A 115 -29.55 -0.42 -1.05
C GLN A 115 -29.79 -0.50 -2.57
N ASN A 116 -29.67 0.62 -3.27
CA ASN A 116 -29.91 0.70 -4.72
C ASN A 116 -28.83 0.02 -5.58
N VAL A 117 -27.71 -0.38 -4.98
CA VAL A 117 -26.58 -1.04 -5.67
C VAL A 117 -26.23 -2.40 -5.04
N TYR A 118 -27.14 -3.03 -4.35
CA TYR A 118 -26.95 -4.33 -3.71
C TYR A 118 -26.36 -5.38 -4.65
N GLY A 119 -25.22 -5.96 -4.21
CA GLY A 119 -24.54 -7.04 -4.92
C GLY A 119 -23.82 -6.60 -6.19
N MET A 120 -23.69 -5.28 -6.41
CA MET A 120 -22.93 -4.76 -7.55
C MET A 120 -21.44 -4.59 -7.22
N GLY A 121 -21.09 -4.48 -5.94
CA GLY A 121 -19.70 -4.40 -5.48
C GLY A 121 -19.00 -5.75 -5.51
N SER A 122 -17.70 -5.72 -5.73
CA SER A 122 -16.83 -6.90 -5.68
C SER A 122 -15.54 -6.57 -4.94
N ILE A 123 -15.17 -7.43 -4.02
CA ILE A 123 -13.93 -7.33 -3.24
C ILE A 123 -13.38 -8.74 -3.10
N ASN A 124 -12.15 -8.97 -3.61
CA ASN A 124 -11.37 -10.16 -3.34
C ASN A 124 -9.93 -9.78 -3.03
N ILE A 125 -9.42 -10.23 -1.89
CA ILE A 125 -8.05 -10.01 -1.44
C ILE A 125 -7.22 -11.22 -1.86
N SER A 126 -6.21 -10.99 -2.70
CA SER A 126 -5.29 -12.04 -3.17
C SER A 126 -3.99 -12.09 -2.38
N ASN A 127 -3.56 -10.97 -1.79
CA ASN A 127 -2.33 -10.91 -1.01
C ASN A 127 -2.46 -9.99 0.20
N ILE A 128 -1.86 -10.44 1.30
CA ILE A 128 -1.70 -9.66 2.53
C ILE A 128 -0.22 -9.64 2.88
N THR A 129 0.37 -8.45 2.99
CA THR A 129 1.76 -8.31 3.41
C THR A 129 1.84 -8.07 4.90
N HIS A 130 2.54 -8.97 5.60
CA HIS A 130 2.94 -8.83 6.99
C HIS A 130 4.21 -7.97 7.06
N GLY A 131 4.08 -6.71 7.43
CA GLY A 131 5.19 -5.80 7.65
C GLY A 131 5.85 -6.07 9.00
N TYR A 132 7.10 -6.49 9.00
CA TYR A 132 7.90 -6.74 10.22
C TYR A 132 9.01 -5.71 10.45
N ARG A 133 9.16 -4.77 9.51
CA ARG A 133 10.03 -3.60 9.62
C ARG A 133 9.23 -2.33 9.37
N ASN A 134 9.61 -1.26 10.06
CA ASN A 134 8.98 0.04 9.82
C ASN A 134 9.45 0.58 8.44
N ALA A 135 8.53 0.70 7.50
CA ALA A 135 8.82 1.14 6.13
C ALA A 135 9.36 2.57 6.07
N ASP A 136 9.06 3.41 7.06
CA ASP A 136 9.55 4.79 7.15
C ASP A 136 11.00 4.87 7.68
N LYS A 137 11.51 3.79 8.27
CA LYS A 137 12.87 3.71 8.83
C LYS A 137 13.76 2.86 7.95
N ARG A 138 14.08 3.33 6.76
CA ARG A 138 15.13 2.70 5.95
C ARG A 138 16.48 2.80 6.67
N PRO A 139 17.29 1.72 6.73
CA PRO A 139 18.59 1.73 7.43
C PRO A 139 19.66 2.65 6.84
N GLN A 140 19.38 3.27 5.70
CA GLN A 140 20.31 4.21 5.04
C GLN A 140 19.58 5.48 4.67
N GLU A 141 19.73 6.51 5.50
CA GLU A 141 19.69 7.86 4.98
C GLU A 141 20.84 7.99 3.98
N LYS A 142 20.55 8.02 2.70
CA LYS A 142 21.54 8.44 1.71
C LYS A 142 21.85 9.90 2.01
N GLY A 143 23.05 10.16 2.46
CA GLY A 143 23.58 11.51 2.60
C GLY A 143 23.61 12.21 1.24
N LEU A 144 23.68 13.53 1.25
CA LEU A 144 24.04 14.31 0.08
C LEU A 144 25.35 13.74 -0.49
N ASN A 145 25.36 13.32 -1.76
CA ASN A 145 26.43 12.66 -2.51
C ASN A 145 26.52 11.12 -2.42
N ASP A 146 25.56 10.43 -1.84
CA ASP A 146 25.46 8.96 -1.85
C ASP A 146 24.74 8.43 -3.11
N SER A 147 24.90 9.10 -4.25
CA SER A 147 24.40 8.59 -5.53
C SER A 147 25.25 7.37 -5.95
N GLY A 148 24.59 6.29 -6.40
CA GLY A 148 25.32 5.14 -6.95
C GLY A 148 26.01 5.49 -8.27
N ASP A 149 27.04 4.75 -8.63
CA ASP A 149 27.87 4.95 -9.84
C ASP A 149 27.07 4.96 -11.16
N CYS A 150 25.82 4.46 -11.13
CA CYS A 150 24.94 4.45 -12.29
C CYS A 150 23.96 5.64 -12.33
N MET A 151 23.99 6.54 -11.36
CA MET A 151 23.12 7.74 -11.36
C MET A 151 23.84 8.87 -12.08
N LEU A 152 23.20 9.40 -13.12
CA LEU A 152 23.66 10.62 -13.81
C LEU A 152 23.17 11.82 -13.01
N ASP A 153 24.12 12.56 -12.47
CA ASP A 153 23.93 13.84 -11.81
C ASP A 153 23.86 14.96 -12.85
N VAL A 154 23.21 16.06 -12.52
CA VAL A 154 23.14 17.26 -13.38
C VAL A 154 24.52 17.85 -13.69
N ASP A 155 25.52 17.55 -12.87
CA ASP A 155 26.92 17.99 -13.04
C ASP A 155 27.80 16.95 -13.74
N CYS A 156 27.27 15.80 -14.18
CA CYS A 156 28.00 14.83 -14.99
C CYS A 156 28.36 15.39 -16.38
N ASN A 157 29.50 15.00 -16.90
CA ASN A 157 30.00 15.43 -18.23
C ASN A 157 29.07 15.09 -19.39
N VAL A 158 28.20 14.08 -19.23
CA VAL A 158 27.17 13.69 -20.22
C VAL A 158 26.18 14.81 -20.52
N GLY A 159 26.04 15.78 -19.58
CA GLY A 159 25.13 16.91 -19.75
C GLY A 159 25.84 18.23 -20.08
N ASP A 160 27.09 18.24 -20.53
CA ASP A 160 27.85 19.49 -20.77
C ASP A 160 27.34 20.30 -21.96
N ASP A 161 26.68 19.68 -22.91
CA ASP A 161 25.99 20.33 -24.02
C ASP A 161 24.69 21.07 -23.60
N TRP A 162 24.22 20.88 -22.36
CA TRP A 162 23.02 21.49 -21.79
C TRP A 162 23.33 22.55 -20.71
N GLN A 163 24.48 23.18 -20.72
CA GLN A 163 24.94 24.11 -19.67
C GLN A 163 23.97 25.25 -19.38
N ALA A 164 23.37 25.86 -20.40
CA ALA A 164 22.43 26.96 -20.21
C ALA A 164 21.15 26.50 -19.45
N GLN A 165 20.67 25.30 -19.75
CA GLN A 165 19.51 24.71 -19.09
C GLN A 165 19.85 24.25 -17.66
N LYS A 166 21.07 23.72 -17.45
CA LYS A 166 21.54 23.34 -16.11
C LYS A 166 21.51 24.53 -15.15
N GLU A 167 22.10 25.64 -15.53
CA GLU A 167 22.16 26.85 -14.69
C GLU A 167 20.78 27.44 -14.40
N HIS A 168 19.86 27.36 -15.37
CA HIS A 168 18.49 27.80 -15.19
C HIS A 168 17.73 26.89 -14.19
N ASN A 169 17.86 25.60 -14.33
CA ASN A 169 17.16 24.62 -13.50
C ASN A 169 17.72 24.53 -12.08
N LYS A 170 19.02 24.67 -11.88
CA LYS A 170 19.65 24.74 -10.55
C LYS A 170 19.05 25.86 -9.69
N ARG A 171 18.67 26.98 -10.29
CA ARG A 171 18.05 28.12 -9.58
C ARG A 171 16.57 27.89 -9.25
N ALA A 172 15.90 26.97 -9.94
CA ALA A 172 14.49 26.68 -9.72
C ALA A 172 14.25 25.69 -8.56
N VAL A 173 15.32 25.02 -8.09
CA VAL A 173 15.26 23.96 -7.05
C VAL A 173 15.88 24.40 -5.72
N ALA A 174 16.33 25.64 -5.63
CA ALA A 174 16.93 26.21 -4.42
C ALA A 174 15.91 26.85 -3.46
#